data_aba0347ac557a52c8fe6154a5dfd4322
#
_entry.id   aba0347ac557a52c8fe6154a5dfd4322
#
_cell.length_a   1.000
_cell.length_b   1.000
_cell.length_c   1.000
_cell.angle_alpha   90.00
_cell.angle_beta   90.00
_cell.angle_gamma   90.00
#
_symmetry.space_group_name_H-M   'P 1'
#
loop_
_entity.id
_entity.type
_entity.pdbx_description
1 polymer ?
#
loop_
_entity_poly.entity_id
_entity_poly.type
_entity_poly.pdbx_seq_one_letter_code
_entity_poly.pdbx_strand_id
1 'polypeptide(L)'
;VHERAVVLDTHFDSATNLARPGWDVMKRHTWEADFTQVDYPRLVQGGVDGGFWTLFVSQGPRTPGGHAAARDNALKIAVRIREMIARNSEFFELATRAEDAERIARSGKQIVYLSMENGYPIGHDLTLVQTFYDLGVRMLGPVHFANNDLADSATDTNGPEHRGLSSLGKQVVAECNRLGIVLDGSHASDD
;
A
#
# COMPACT_ATOMS: atom_id res chain seq x y z
N VAL A 1 24.95 -13.42 2.43
CA VAL A 1 24.47 -12.07 2.80
C VAL A 1 22.95 -12.10 2.92
N HIS A 2 22.23 -12.60 1.91
CA HIS A 2 20.76 -12.64 1.83
C HIS A 2 20.14 -13.33 3.07
N GLU A 3 20.62 -14.51 3.45
CA GLU A 3 20.13 -15.28 4.63
C GLU A 3 20.28 -14.58 5.99
N ARG A 4 21.03 -13.48 6.06
CA ARG A 4 21.27 -12.73 7.29
C ARG A 4 20.67 -11.32 7.26
N ALA A 5 20.12 -10.91 6.13
CA ALA A 5 19.45 -9.64 5.94
C ALA A 5 17.96 -9.81 6.18
N VAL A 6 17.29 -8.77 6.67
CA VAL A 6 15.83 -8.68 6.57
C VAL A 6 15.53 -8.17 5.16
N VAL A 7 14.84 -8.98 4.37
CA VAL A 7 14.54 -8.72 2.95
C VAL A 7 13.08 -8.33 2.82
N LEU A 8 12.85 -7.07 2.45
CA LEU A 8 11.52 -6.50 2.26
C LEU A 8 11.31 -6.06 0.82
N ASP A 9 10.16 -6.40 0.27
CA ASP A 9 9.65 -5.77 -0.95
C ASP A 9 8.83 -4.53 -0.58
N THR A 10 9.06 -3.42 -1.25
CA THR A 10 8.38 -2.17 -0.95
C THR A 10 7.00 -2.04 -1.59
N HIS A 11 6.57 -3.02 -2.41
CA HIS A 11 5.28 -2.92 -3.11
C HIS A 11 4.68 -4.27 -3.50
N PHE A 12 3.69 -4.74 -2.74
CA PHE A 12 2.91 -5.93 -3.04
C PHE A 12 1.48 -5.58 -3.47
N ASP A 13 1.17 -5.72 -4.76
CA ASP A 13 -0.20 -5.63 -5.30
C ASP A 13 -1.09 -6.81 -4.92
N SER A 14 -0.52 -7.84 -4.32
CA SER A 14 -1.21 -9.08 -3.95
C SER A 14 -2.40 -8.88 -3.01
N ALA A 15 -2.50 -7.72 -2.35
CA ALA A 15 -3.68 -7.32 -1.58
C ALA A 15 -4.97 -7.34 -2.41
N THR A 16 -4.89 -7.07 -3.72
CA THR A 16 -6.05 -7.13 -4.63
C THR A 16 -6.63 -8.53 -4.76
N ASN A 17 -5.79 -9.57 -4.65
CA ASN A 17 -6.22 -10.97 -4.74
C ASN A 17 -7.06 -11.40 -3.53
N LEU A 18 -6.93 -10.73 -2.38
CA LEU A 18 -7.73 -11.02 -1.17
C LEU A 18 -9.24 -10.81 -1.39
N ALA A 19 -9.62 -10.11 -2.44
CA ALA A 19 -11.02 -9.93 -2.85
C ALA A 19 -11.57 -11.08 -3.70
N ARG A 20 -10.70 -11.96 -4.21
CA ARG A 20 -11.08 -13.04 -5.15
C ARG A 20 -11.65 -14.23 -4.37
N PRO A 21 -12.85 -14.73 -4.72
CA PRO A 21 -13.42 -15.89 -4.08
C PRO A 21 -12.48 -17.12 -4.14
N GLY A 22 -12.20 -17.71 -2.98
CA GLY A 22 -11.38 -18.92 -2.89
C GLY A 22 -9.87 -18.72 -3.03
N TRP A 23 -9.41 -17.49 -3.27
CA TRP A 23 -7.98 -17.19 -3.26
C TRP A 23 -7.43 -17.25 -1.82
N ASP A 24 -6.29 -17.89 -1.64
CA ASP A 24 -5.70 -18.14 -0.32
C ASP A 24 -4.19 -17.93 -0.40
N VAL A 25 -3.68 -16.94 0.31
CA VAL A 25 -2.25 -16.60 0.35
C VAL A 25 -1.37 -17.77 0.80
N MET A 26 -1.91 -18.72 1.57
CA MET A 26 -1.18 -19.88 2.07
C MET A 26 -0.98 -20.96 1.01
N LYS A 27 -1.68 -20.89 -0.12
CA LYS A 27 -1.53 -21.84 -1.24
C LYS A 27 -0.52 -21.32 -2.25
N ARG A 28 0.22 -22.25 -2.85
CA ARG A 28 1.08 -21.93 -3.98
C ARG A 28 0.23 -21.65 -5.21
N HIS A 29 0.44 -20.50 -5.81
CA HIS A 29 -0.17 -20.04 -7.05
C HIS A 29 0.82 -20.05 -8.21
N THR A 30 0.33 -19.89 -9.44
CA THR A 30 1.16 -19.67 -10.61
C THR A 30 0.56 -18.55 -11.47
N TRP A 31 1.43 -17.88 -12.21
CA TRP A 31 1.00 -16.84 -13.15
C TRP A 31 0.01 -17.38 -14.19
N GLU A 32 0.26 -18.60 -14.70
CA GLU A 32 -0.55 -19.24 -15.74
C GLU A 32 -1.95 -19.60 -15.23
N ALA A 33 -2.08 -19.94 -13.96
CA ALA A 33 -3.36 -20.36 -13.40
C ALA A 33 -4.26 -19.18 -13.01
N ASP A 34 -3.67 -18.13 -12.43
CA ASP A 34 -4.48 -17.08 -11.82
C ASP A 34 -3.81 -15.70 -11.72
N PHE A 35 -2.70 -15.52 -12.44
CA PHE A 35 -1.90 -14.29 -12.48
C PHE A 35 -1.31 -13.87 -11.11
N THR A 36 -1.27 -14.76 -10.12
CA THR A 36 -0.70 -14.48 -8.81
C THR A 36 0.83 -14.57 -8.86
N GLN A 37 1.51 -13.54 -8.39
CA GLN A 37 2.97 -13.49 -8.33
C GLN A 37 3.52 -13.73 -6.93
N VAL A 38 2.76 -13.40 -5.88
CA VAL A 38 3.17 -13.50 -4.48
C VAL A 38 2.21 -14.39 -3.70
N ASP A 39 2.75 -15.39 -3.01
CA ASP A 39 2.08 -16.23 -2.03
C ASP A 39 3.08 -16.65 -0.93
N TYR A 40 2.58 -17.11 0.19
CA TYR A 40 3.42 -17.49 1.34
C TYR A 40 4.49 -18.55 0.98
N PRO A 41 4.17 -19.65 0.28
CA PRO A 41 5.20 -20.64 -0.08
C PRO A 41 6.34 -20.08 -0.92
N ARG A 42 6.05 -19.10 -1.83
CA ARG A 42 7.09 -18.50 -2.67
C ARG A 42 7.87 -17.41 -1.93
N LEU A 43 7.24 -16.65 -1.02
CA LEU A 43 7.97 -15.73 -0.14
C LEU A 43 9.02 -16.49 0.69
N VAL A 44 8.62 -17.59 1.33
CA VAL A 44 9.55 -18.43 2.11
C VAL A 44 10.64 -19.01 1.22
N GLN A 45 10.28 -19.58 0.06
CA GLN A 45 11.25 -20.16 -0.88
C GLN A 45 12.24 -19.11 -1.42
N GLY A 46 11.78 -17.89 -1.66
CA GLY A 46 12.60 -16.78 -2.16
C GLY A 46 13.44 -16.10 -1.08
N GLY A 47 13.24 -16.44 0.20
CA GLY A 47 13.92 -15.78 1.32
C GLY A 47 13.51 -14.31 1.47
N VAL A 48 12.25 -13.98 1.13
CA VAL A 48 11.65 -12.67 1.35
C VAL A 48 10.93 -12.68 2.69
N ASP A 49 11.32 -11.78 3.60
CA ASP A 49 10.78 -11.74 4.96
C ASP A 49 9.44 -10.99 5.05
N GLY A 50 9.03 -10.31 3.99
CA GLY A 50 7.77 -9.58 3.91
C GLY A 50 7.82 -8.36 3.04
N GLY A 51 6.91 -7.42 3.27
CA GLY A 51 6.88 -6.18 2.48
C GLY A 51 5.67 -5.30 2.75
N PHE A 52 5.51 -4.31 1.88
CA PHE A 52 4.41 -3.37 1.92
C PHE A 52 3.23 -3.87 1.08
N TRP A 53 2.15 -4.21 1.74
CA TRP A 53 0.89 -4.64 1.14
C TRP A 53 0.05 -3.42 0.79
N THR A 54 -0.20 -3.26 -0.50
CA THR A 54 -0.68 -2.00 -1.05
C THR A 54 -2.19 -1.88 -1.03
N LEU A 55 -2.69 -0.78 -0.46
CA LEU A 55 -4.05 -0.31 -0.62
C LEU A 55 -4.11 0.47 -1.95
N PHE A 56 -4.27 -0.26 -3.07
CA PHE A 56 -4.40 0.35 -4.38
C PHE A 56 -5.86 0.66 -4.72
N VAL A 57 -6.13 1.89 -5.12
CA VAL A 57 -7.43 2.31 -5.66
C VAL A 57 -7.22 3.09 -6.96
N SER A 58 -7.78 2.58 -8.04
CA SER A 58 -7.71 3.24 -9.35
C SER A 58 -8.28 4.66 -9.29
N GLN A 59 -7.69 5.57 -10.07
CA GLN A 59 -8.21 6.91 -10.25
C GLN A 59 -9.63 6.88 -10.81
N GLY A 60 -10.53 7.56 -10.16
CA GLY A 60 -11.92 7.77 -10.59
C GLY A 60 -12.24 9.26 -10.76
N PRO A 61 -13.53 9.61 -10.91
CA PRO A 61 -13.96 11.01 -11.00
C PRO A 61 -13.56 11.81 -9.75
N ARG A 62 -12.94 12.95 -9.94
CA ARG A 62 -12.54 13.89 -8.86
C ARG A 62 -13.76 14.67 -8.35
N THR A 63 -14.68 13.94 -7.74
CA THR A 63 -15.94 14.44 -7.17
C THR A 63 -16.10 13.91 -5.75
N PRO A 64 -16.95 14.54 -4.89
CA PRO A 64 -17.20 14.02 -3.55
C PRO A 64 -17.65 12.56 -3.52
N GLY A 65 -18.50 12.15 -4.48
CA GLY A 65 -18.95 10.76 -4.62
C GLY A 65 -17.81 9.81 -5.05
N GLY A 66 -16.95 10.25 -5.98
CA GLY A 66 -15.79 9.49 -6.42
C GLY A 66 -14.78 9.27 -5.29
N HIS A 67 -14.44 10.33 -4.55
CA HIS A 67 -13.55 10.25 -3.39
C HIS A 67 -14.14 9.35 -2.28
N ALA A 68 -15.44 9.46 -2.00
CA ALA A 68 -16.11 8.61 -1.01
C ALA A 68 -16.05 7.12 -1.41
N ALA A 69 -16.33 6.79 -2.66
CA ALA A 69 -16.23 5.43 -3.18
C ALA A 69 -14.79 4.88 -3.11
N ALA A 70 -13.79 5.70 -3.44
CA ALA A 70 -12.38 5.36 -3.36
C ALA A 70 -11.94 5.11 -1.91
N ARG A 71 -12.31 6.01 -0.98
CA ARG A 71 -12.08 5.84 0.46
C ARG A 71 -12.65 4.52 0.97
N ASP A 72 -13.92 4.25 0.66
CA ASP A 72 -14.60 3.04 1.12
C ASP A 72 -13.95 1.77 0.56
N ASN A 73 -13.41 1.83 -0.67
CA ASN A 73 -12.66 0.73 -1.26
C ASN A 73 -11.30 0.54 -0.58
N ALA A 74 -10.54 1.60 -0.33
CA ALA A 74 -9.27 1.53 0.39
C ALA A 74 -9.46 0.95 1.80
N LEU A 75 -10.51 1.36 2.52
CA LEU A 75 -10.88 0.81 3.84
C LEU A 75 -11.17 -0.70 3.76
N LYS A 76 -11.91 -1.16 2.74
CA LYS A 76 -12.19 -2.59 2.53
C LYS A 76 -10.90 -3.37 2.27
N ILE A 77 -9.95 -2.83 1.51
CA ILE A 77 -8.66 -3.49 1.26
C ILE A 77 -7.88 -3.61 2.57
N ALA A 78 -7.78 -2.53 3.37
CA ALA A 78 -7.12 -2.55 4.67
C ALA A 78 -7.72 -3.62 5.60
N VAL A 79 -9.05 -3.71 5.68
CA VAL A 79 -9.75 -4.73 6.48
C VAL A 79 -9.40 -6.13 6.00
N ARG A 80 -9.42 -6.40 4.68
CA ARG A 80 -9.07 -7.72 4.12
C ARG A 80 -7.63 -8.13 4.45
N ILE A 81 -6.67 -7.21 4.37
CA ILE A 81 -5.28 -7.50 4.75
C ILE A 81 -5.22 -7.86 6.24
N ARG A 82 -5.89 -7.10 7.11
CA ARG A 82 -5.91 -7.38 8.55
C ARG A 82 -6.61 -8.70 8.88
N GLU A 83 -7.69 -9.05 8.15
CA GLU A 83 -8.33 -10.37 8.27
C GLU A 83 -7.40 -11.49 7.82
N MET A 84 -6.66 -11.30 6.72
CA MET A 84 -5.66 -12.27 6.25
C MET A 84 -4.60 -12.51 7.32
N ILE A 85 -4.05 -11.45 7.93
CA ILE A 85 -3.08 -11.54 9.03
C ILE A 85 -3.69 -12.27 10.22
N ALA A 86 -4.92 -11.92 10.63
CA ALA A 86 -5.56 -12.52 11.80
C ALA A 86 -5.83 -14.02 11.61
N ARG A 87 -6.26 -14.43 10.41
CA ARG A 87 -6.48 -15.85 10.06
C ARG A 87 -5.18 -16.66 10.01
N ASN A 88 -4.07 -16.02 9.70
CA ASN A 88 -2.76 -16.63 9.50
C ASN A 88 -1.71 -16.07 10.48
N SER A 89 -2.12 -15.77 11.71
CA SER A 89 -1.29 -15.09 12.72
C SER A 89 -0.05 -15.87 13.16
N GLU A 90 0.02 -17.16 12.86
CA GLU A 90 1.24 -17.97 13.04
C GLU A 90 2.30 -17.65 11.99
N PHE A 91 1.90 -17.13 10.81
CA PHE A 91 2.76 -16.92 9.64
C PHE A 91 2.95 -15.45 9.26
N PHE A 92 2.03 -14.57 9.64
CA PHE A 92 2.05 -13.14 9.30
C PHE A 92 1.86 -12.28 10.53
N GLU A 93 2.52 -11.10 10.54
CA GLU A 93 2.33 -10.12 11.59
C GLU A 93 2.36 -8.70 11.02
N LEU A 94 1.44 -7.83 11.49
CA LEU A 94 1.40 -6.43 11.10
C LEU A 94 2.55 -5.67 11.76
N ALA A 95 3.36 -5.00 10.95
CA ALA A 95 4.40 -4.08 11.39
C ALA A 95 3.89 -2.63 11.32
N THR A 96 4.13 -1.86 12.36
CA THR A 96 3.75 -0.44 12.45
C THR A 96 4.90 0.48 12.82
N ARG A 97 6.07 -0.10 13.10
CA ARG A 97 7.32 0.60 13.42
C ARG A 97 8.48 -0.05 12.68
N ALA A 98 9.55 0.68 12.47
CA ALA A 98 10.76 0.16 11.82
C ALA A 98 11.34 -1.05 12.56
N GLU A 99 11.35 -1.00 13.91
CA GLU A 99 11.90 -2.07 14.76
C GLU A 99 11.08 -3.36 14.68
N ASP A 100 9.83 -3.30 14.26
CA ASP A 100 8.98 -4.48 14.09
C ASP A 100 9.55 -5.42 13.03
N ALA A 101 10.21 -4.91 11.98
CA ALA A 101 10.76 -5.73 10.91
C ALA A 101 11.72 -6.79 11.44
N GLU A 102 12.76 -6.40 12.18
CA GLU A 102 13.70 -7.36 12.75
C GLU A 102 13.05 -8.29 13.78
N ARG A 103 12.15 -7.78 14.61
CA ARG A 103 11.46 -8.57 15.63
C ARG A 103 10.62 -9.66 15.00
N ILE A 104 9.83 -9.32 13.97
CA ILE A 104 8.94 -10.24 13.27
C ILE A 104 9.76 -11.26 12.47
N ALA A 105 10.78 -10.83 11.72
CA ALA A 105 11.67 -11.74 10.99
C ALA A 105 12.32 -12.78 11.92
N ARG A 106 12.82 -12.37 13.10
CA ARG A 106 13.38 -13.29 14.09
C ARG A 106 12.36 -14.31 14.64
N SER A 107 11.07 -14.00 14.59
CA SER A 107 10.01 -14.94 14.98
C SER A 107 9.65 -15.93 13.87
N GLY A 108 10.23 -15.80 12.67
CA GLY A 108 9.95 -16.63 11.51
C GLY A 108 8.63 -16.30 10.80
N LYS A 109 8.01 -15.16 11.11
CA LYS A 109 6.80 -14.71 10.44
C LYS A 109 7.10 -13.74 9.30
N GLN A 110 6.19 -13.65 8.35
CA GLN A 110 6.20 -12.65 7.29
C GLN A 110 5.79 -11.27 7.83
N ILE A 111 6.56 -10.26 7.48
CA ILE A 111 6.34 -8.87 7.87
C ILE A 111 5.31 -8.25 6.94
N VAL A 112 4.25 -7.67 7.49
CA VAL A 112 3.24 -6.95 6.72
C VAL A 112 3.24 -5.49 7.14
N TYR A 113 3.80 -4.62 6.31
CA TYR A 113 3.51 -3.19 6.36
C TYR A 113 2.34 -2.88 5.44
N LEU A 114 1.58 -1.83 5.72
CA LEU A 114 0.56 -1.32 4.81
C LEU A 114 1.07 -0.07 4.11
N SER A 115 0.85 0.00 2.79
CA SER A 115 1.04 1.20 2.00
C SER A 115 -0.26 1.63 1.33
N MET A 116 -0.36 2.89 0.95
CA MET A 116 -1.40 3.40 0.07
C MET A 116 -0.74 3.85 -1.23
N GLU A 117 -1.13 3.26 -2.35
CA GLU A 117 -0.78 3.72 -3.68
C GLU A 117 -1.94 4.52 -4.26
N ASN A 118 -1.64 5.70 -4.78
CA ASN A 118 -2.63 6.70 -5.17
C ASN A 118 -3.37 7.32 -3.97
N GLY A 119 -2.99 8.53 -3.58
CA GLY A 119 -3.64 9.28 -2.49
C GLY A 119 -5.06 9.77 -2.82
N TYR A 120 -5.60 9.45 -4.00
CA TYR A 120 -6.96 9.78 -4.43
C TYR A 120 -8.07 9.46 -3.39
N PRO A 121 -8.01 8.36 -2.60
CA PRO A 121 -8.96 8.10 -1.53
C PRO A 121 -9.03 9.15 -0.42
N ILE A 122 -7.98 9.97 -0.25
CA ILE A 122 -7.94 11.05 0.73
C ILE A 122 -8.89 12.19 0.30
N GLY A 123 -9.05 12.40 -1.02
CA GLY A 123 -9.86 13.51 -1.55
C GLY A 123 -9.42 14.82 -0.92
N HIS A 124 -10.37 15.59 -0.40
CA HIS A 124 -10.12 16.88 0.26
C HIS A 124 -10.18 16.81 1.80
N ASP A 125 -10.21 15.62 2.38
CA ASP A 125 -10.32 15.38 3.83
C ASP A 125 -8.99 14.90 4.42
N LEU A 126 -8.18 15.82 4.92
CA LEU A 126 -6.88 15.53 5.53
C LEU A 126 -6.98 14.60 6.75
N THR A 127 -8.15 14.52 7.42
CA THR A 127 -8.31 13.64 8.59
C THR A 127 -8.21 12.16 8.20
N LEU A 128 -8.40 11.83 6.92
CA LEU A 128 -8.24 10.49 6.41
C LEU A 128 -6.78 10.02 6.44
N VAL A 129 -5.80 10.91 6.40
CA VAL A 129 -4.38 10.51 6.57
C VAL A 129 -4.18 9.88 7.95
N GLN A 130 -4.71 10.51 9.00
CA GLN A 130 -4.69 9.94 10.35
C GLN A 130 -5.49 8.64 10.43
N THR A 131 -6.67 8.59 9.80
CA THR A 131 -7.50 7.36 9.77
C THR A 131 -6.74 6.18 9.17
N PHE A 132 -6.06 6.36 8.04
CA PHE A 132 -5.27 5.31 7.42
C PHE A 132 -4.02 4.97 8.23
N TYR A 133 -3.39 5.95 8.89
CA TYR A 133 -2.30 5.70 9.82
C TYR A 133 -2.74 4.81 10.98
N ASP A 134 -3.90 5.07 11.57
CA ASP A 134 -4.47 4.28 12.68
C ASP A 134 -4.83 2.85 12.25
N LEU A 135 -5.16 2.66 10.97
CA LEU A 135 -5.35 1.34 10.36
C LEU A 135 -4.04 0.59 10.11
N GLY A 136 -2.90 1.26 10.18
CA GLY A 136 -1.58 0.67 10.04
C GLY A 136 -0.79 1.10 8.80
N VAL A 137 -1.31 2.02 7.97
CA VAL A 137 -0.56 2.54 6.81
C VAL A 137 0.69 3.28 7.28
N ARG A 138 1.83 2.95 6.66
CA ARG A 138 3.15 3.54 6.97
C ARG A 138 3.90 4.06 5.74
N MET A 139 3.32 3.92 4.56
CA MET A 139 3.84 4.52 3.32
C MET A 139 2.68 5.01 2.47
N LEU A 140 2.86 6.15 1.79
CA LEU A 140 1.84 6.77 0.96
C LEU A 140 2.48 7.36 -0.29
N GLY A 141 1.99 6.90 -1.47
CA GLY A 141 2.24 7.51 -2.78
C GLY A 141 1.10 8.46 -3.15
N PRO A 142 1.38 9.73 -3.47
CA PRO A 142 0.34 10.72 -3.67
C PRO A 142 -0.49 10.48 -4.94
N VAL A 143 0.08 9.84 -5.95
CA VAL A 143 -0.49 9.74 -7.30
C VAL A 143 -0.20 8.37 -7.92
N HIS A 144 -0.96 7.99 -8.97
CA HIS A 144 -0.69 6.82 -9.81
C HIS A 144 -0.59 7.26 -11.29
N PHE A 145 -1.32 6.66 -12.22
CA PHE A 145 -1.19 6.93 -13.67
C PHE A 145 -1.82 8.22 -14.15
N ALA A 146 -2.63 8.89 -13.35
CA ALA A 146 -3.30 10.14 -13.71
C ALA A 146 -3.13 11.18 -12.60
N ASN A 147 -3.07 12.47 -12.98
CA ASN A 147 -3.10 13.58 -12.04
C ASN A 147 -4.33 13.49 -11.13
N ASN A 148 -4.16 13.87 -9.89
CA ASN A 148 -5.25 13.92 -8.92
C ASN A 148 -5.23 15.26 -8.14
N ASP A 149 -6.00 15.37 -7.07
CA ASP A 149 -6.05 16.60 -6.27
C ASP A 149 -4.78 16.84 -5.45
N LEU A 150 -3.87 15.86 -5.36
CA LEU A 150 -2.64 15.94 -4.57
C LEU A 150 -1.39 16.24 -5.40
N ALA A 151 -1.27 15.62 -6.59
CA ALA A 151 -0.03 15.66 -7.35
C ALA A 151 -0.24 15.38 -8.83
N ASP A 152 0.77 15.74 -9.62
CA ASP A 152 0.90 15.38 -11.02
C ASP A 152 1.56 14.00 -11.17
N SER A 153 1.05 13.22 -12.13
CA SER A 153 1.59 11.93 -12.53
C SER A 153 2.59 12.08 -13.68
N ALA A 154 3.68 11.31 -13.62
CA ALA A 154 4.65 11.21 -14.72
C ALA A 154 4.05 10.66 -16.03
N THR A 155 2.90 10.01 -15.97
CA THR A 155 2.27 9.31 -17.10
C THR A 155 0.93 9.90 -17.53
N ASP A 156 0.45 11.00 -16.92
CA ASP A 156 -0.78 11.64 -17.36
C ASP A 156 -0.58 12.31 -18.73
N THR A 157 -1.37 11.87 -19.71
CA THR A 157 -1.28 12.35 -21.09
C THR A 157 -1.78 13.80 -21.27
N ASN A 158 -2.48 14.34 -20.27
CA ASN A 158 -2.92 15.75 -20.29
C ASN A 158 -1.82 16.74 -19.89
N GLY A 159 -0.67 16.22 -19.41
CA GLY A 159 0.43 17.03 -18.90
C GLY A 159 0.21 17.53 -17.48
N PRO A 160 1.12 18.36 -16.96
CA PRO A 160 1.10 18.80 -15.56
C PRO A 160 -0.07 19.74 -15.28
N GLU A 161 -0.74 19.52 -14.16
CA GLU A 161 -1.82 20.39 -13.64
C GLU A 161 -1.29 21.30 -12.52
N HIS A 162 -0.41 20.78 -11.67
CA HIS A 162 0.06 21.46 -10.45
C HIS A 162 1.53 21.86 -10.51
N ARG A 163 2.27 21.35 -11.47
CA ARG A 163 3.75 21.39 -11.52
C ARG A 163 4.34 20.75 -10.26
N GLY A 164 4.02 19.45 -10.09
CA GLY A 164 4.38 18.63 -8.96
C GLY A 164 3.26 18.50 -7.93
N LEU A 165 3.53 18.89 -6.68
CA LEU A 165 2.52 18.82 -5.61
C LEU A 165 1.57 20.02 -5.65
N SER A 166 0.27 19.74 -5.57
CA SER A 166 -0.75 20.76 -5.31
C SER A 166 -0.62 21.37 -3.91
N SER A 167 -1.37 22.44 -3.62
CA SER A 167 -1.46 22.98 -2.26
C SER A 167 -2.00 21.95 -1.25
N LEU A 168 -2.93 21.10 -1.67
CA LEU A 168 -3.46 20.03 -0.85
C LEU A 168 -2.43 18.90 -0.68
N GLY A 169 -1.71 18.54 -1.75
CA GLY A 169 -0.62 17.57 -1.69
C GLY A 169 0.46 17.95 -0.68
N LYS A 170 0.84 19.23 -0.65
CA LYS A 170 1.78 19.76 0.35
C LYS A 170 1.28 19.61 1.79
N GLN A 171 -0.03 19.77 2.02
CA GLN A 171 -0.64 19.52 3.34
C GLN A 171 -0.64 18.04 3.71
N VAL A 172 -0.92 17.13 2.74
CA VAL A 172 -0.81 15.69 2.94
C VAL A 172 0.62 15.29 3.28
N VAL A 173 1.63 15.83 2.58
CA VAL A 173 3.05 15.62 2.89
C VAL A 173 3.39 16.05 4.30
N ALA A 174 2.93 17.24 4.72
CA ALA A 174 3.15 17.75 6.08
C ALA A 174 2.52 16.82 7.14
N GLU A 175 1.33 16.31 6.88
CA GLU A 175 0.64 15.38 7.77
C GLU A 175 1.34 14.00 7.81
N CYS A 176 1.79 13.49 6.67
CA CYS A 176 2.62 12.27 6.61
C CYS A 176 3.89 12.41 7.45
N ASN A 177 4.60 13.55 7.33
CA ASN A 177 5.79 13.83 8.13
C ASN A 177 5.47 13.89 9.63
N ARG A 178 4.35 14.51 10.01
CA ARG A 178 3.92 14.58 11.42
C ARG A 178 3.67 13.21 12.01
N LEU A 179 3.09 12.29 11.22
CA LEU A 179 2.72 10.94 11.63
C LEU A 179 3.85 9.93 11.50
N GLY A 180 4.90 10.23 10.72
CA GLY A 180 5.96 9.28 10.39
C GLY A 180 5.55 8.28 9.30
N ILE A 181 4.71 8.72 8.35
CA ILE A 181 4.40 7.97 7.12
C ILE A 181 5.49 8.26 6.08
N VAL A 182 6.09 7.21 5.51
CA VAL A 182 7.05 7.32 4.42
C VAL A 182 6.34 7.81 3.16
N LEU A 183 6.92 8.79 2.49
CA LEU A 183 6.41 9.25 1.19
C LEU A 183 7.04 8.44 0.07
N ASP A 184 6.21 7.91 -0.80
CA ASP A 184 6.61 7.17 -2.00
C ASP A 184 6.46 8.06 -3.22
N GLY A 185 7.59 8.37 -3.89
CA GLY A 185 7.63 9.17 -5.12
C GLY A 185 7.32 8.39 -6.39
N SER A 186 6.98 7.11 -6.30
CA SER A 186 6.58 6.32 -7.47
C SER A 186 5.40 6.98 -8.18
N HIS A 187 5.43 6.97 -9.51
CA HIS A 187 4.44 7.61 -10.38
C HIS A 187 4.37 9.15 -10.34
N ALA A 188 5.03 9.82 -9.40
CA ALA A 188 5.04 11.28 -9.37
C ALA A 188 5.81 11.85 -10.57
N SER A 189 5.43 13.06 -11.02
CA SER A 189 6.18 13.81 -12.04
C SER A 189 7.56 14.22 -11.52
N ASP A 190 8.43 14.61 -12.45
CA ASP A 190 9.80 15.07 -12.12
C ASP A 190 9.84 16.50 -11.54
N ASP A 191 8.71 17.22 -11.51
CA ASP A 191 8.59 18.60 -11.03
C ASP A 191 8.61 18.71 -9.48
#